data_e4ffef4941948863fe338f0b7c27ee6e
#
_entry.id   e4ffef4941948863fe338f0b7c27ee6e
#
_cell.length_a   1.000
_cell.length_b   1.000
_cell.length_c   1.000
_cell.angle_alpha   90.00
_cell.angle_beta   90.00
_cell.angle_gamma   90.00
#
_symmetry.space_group_name_H-M   'P 1'
#
loop_
_entity.id
_entity.type
_entity.pdbx_description
1 polymer ?
#
loop_
_entity_poly.entity_id
_entity_poly.type
_entity_poly.pdbx_seq_one_letter_code
_entity_poly.pdbx_strand_id
1 'polypeptide(L)'
;VAAATGFTFSMTALGASFVYFIRDTHNQFMQSLTLGFAAGVMIAASIWSLLIPAIDAAEARGDIGWIPAAGGFVLGVAFLALLDKLLPHQHADSNTPEGPVCDLDKTTLLVFAVTLHNIPEGMSVGLTFAAAALTGDPLAYSAAAALAIGIGIQNIPVYFSHTEKKTAIPQDI
;
A
#
# COMPACT_ATOMS: atom_id res chain seq x y z
N VAL A 1 13.06 -10.37 -8.15
CA VAL A 1 11.85 -9.56 -8.34
C VAL A 1 10.60 -10.43 -8.22
N ALA A 2 10.36 -11.40 -9.11
CA ALA A 2 9.14 -12.23 -9.12
C ALA A 2 8.82 -12.91 -7.78
N ALA A 3 9.82 -13.43 -7.06
CA ALA A 3 9.61 -14.03 -5.74
C ALA A 3 9.14 -13.00 -4.69
N ALA A 4 9.68 -11.78 -4.72
CA ALA A 4 9.32 -10.74 -3.77
C ALA A 4 7.92 -10.18 -4.04
N THR A 5 7.57 -9.91 -5.30
CA THR A 5 6.22 -9.47 -5.67
C THR A 5 5.19 -10.59 -5.47
N GLY A 6 5.57 -11.85 -5.72
CA GLY A 6 4.75 -13.02 -5.39
C GLY A 6 4.51 -13.17 -3.89
N PHE A 7 5.50 -12.86 -3.06
CA PHE A 7 5.36 -12.85 -1.61
C PHE A 7 4.37 -11.77 -1.15
N THR A 8 4.52 -10.52 -1.60
CA THR A 8 3.59 -9.43 -1.22
C THR A 8 2.17 -9.73 -1.66
N PHE A 9 1.98 -10.25 -2.88
CA PHE A 9 0.68 -10.72 -3.36
C PHE A 9 0.09 -11.82 -2.48
N SER A 10 0.90 -12.82 -2.10
CA SER A 10 0.45 -13.93 -1.23
C SER A 10 0.03 -13.44 0.15
N MET A 11 0.74 -12.46 0.72
CA MET A 11 0.39 -11.84 2.00
C MET A 11 -0.93 -11.05 1.91
N THR A 12 -1.14 -10.33 0.82
CA THR A 12 -2.41 -9.65 0.51
C THR A 12 -3.57 -10.65 0.42
N ALA A 13 -3.38 -11.74 -0.34
CA ALA A 13 -4.38 -12.80 -0.48
C ALA A 13 -4.67 -13.52 0.85
N LEU A 14 -3.64 -13.72 1.66
CA LEU A 14 -3.74 -14.30 2.98
C LEU A 14 -4.54 -13.38 3.92
N GLY A 15 -4.25 -12.07 3.94
CA GLY A 15 -5.03 -11.07 4.66
C GLY A 15 -6.50 -11.08 4.25
N ALA A 16 -6.78 -11.10 2.96
CA ALA A 16 -8.15 -11.20 2.45
C ALA A 16 -8.85 -12.49 2.87
N SER A 17 -8.14 -13.63 2.97
CA SER A 17 -8.71 -14.92 3.38
C SER A 17 -9.12 -14.96 4.85
N PHE A 18 -8.49 -14.17 5.72
CA PHE A 18 -8.89 -14.10 7.14
C PHE A 18 -10.32 -13.59 7.34
N VAL A 19 -10.87 -12.85 6.38
CA VAL A 19 -12.29 -12.42 6.37
C VAL A 19 -13.26 -13.58 6.55
N TYR A 20 -12.93 -14.78 6.05
CA TYR A 20 -13.77 -15.96 6.19
C TYR A 20 -13.75 -16.58 7.60
N PHE A 21 -12.71 -16.29 8.39
CA PHE A 21 -12.51 -16.87 9.71
C PHE A 21 -12.96 -15.94 10.85
N ILE A 22 -12.96 -14.62 10.62
CA ILE A 22 -13.25 -13.62 11.64
C ILE A 22 -14.66 -13.08 11.41
N ARG A 23 -15.59 -13.54 12.21
CA ARG A 23 -17.02 -13.22 12.09
C ARG A 23 -17.47 -11.94 12.80
N ASP A 24 -16.75 -11.52 13.86
CA ASP A 24 -17.14 -10.37 14.69
C ASP A 24 -15.89 -9.66 15.22
N THR A 25 -15.48 -8.59 14.58
CA THR A 25 -14.44 -7.70 15.14
C THR A 25 -14.94 -6.26 15.23
N HIS A 26 -15.95 -6.03 16.06
CA HIS A 26 -16.42 -4.67 16.34
C HIS A 26 -15.52 -3.93 17.38
N ASN A 27 -14.22 -4.26 17.40
CA ASN A 27 -13.28 -3.66 18.34
C ASN A 27 -12.55 -2.50 17.66
N GLN A 28 -13.05 -1.27 17.86
CA GLN A 28 -12.45 -0.04 17.34
C GLN A 28 -10.98 0.11 17.73
N PHE A 29 -10.58 -0.39 18.92
CA PHE A 29 -9.18 -0.35 19.34
C PHE A 29 -8.30 -1.22 18.43
N MET A 30 -8.72 -2.44 18.12
CA MET A 30 -7.97 -3.33 17.22
C MET A 30 -7.87 -2.73 15.82
N GLN A 31 -8.95 -2.15 15.31
CA GLN A 31 -8.96 -1.47 14.02
C GLN A 31 -7.97 -0.29 13.99
N SER A 32 -8.00 0.57 14.99
CA SER A 32 -7.06 1.70 15.10
C SER A 32 -5.62 1.23 15.24
N LEU A 33 -5.38 0.15 16.00
CA LEU A 33 -4.06 -0.43 16.18
C LEU A 33 -3.49 -0.97 14.85
N THR A 34 -4.29 -1.74 14.11
CA THR A 34 -3.86 -2.32 12.83
C THR A 34 -3.63 -1.27 11.76
N LEU A 35 -4.49 -0.25 11.66
CA LEU A 35 -4.29 0.87 10.74
C LEU A 35 -3.08 1.71 11.11
N GLY A 36 -2.90 2.00 12.41
CA GLY A 36 -1.72 2.73 12.91
C GLY A 36 -0.43 1.97 12.66
N PHE A 37 -0.43 0.65 12.84
CA PHE A 37 0.70 -0.21 12.52
C PHE A 37 1.03 -0.18 11.03
N ALA A 38 0.04 -0.34 10.15
CA ALA A 38 0.24 -0.30 8.71
C ALA A 38 0.80 1.07 8.26
N ALA A 39 0.23 2.18 8.77
CA ALA A 39 0.72 3.52 8.48
C ALA A 39 2.18 3.72 8.97
N GLY A 40 2.52 3.22 10.16
CA GLY A 40 3.88 3.26 10.69
C GLY A 40 4.88 2.51 9.83
N VAL A 41 4.53 1.31 9.36
CA VAL A 41 5.37 0.52 8.45
C VAL A 41 5.54 1.23 7.11
N MET A 42 4.48 1.83 6.54
CA MET A 42 4.57 2.61 5.30
C MET A 42 5.52 3.80 5.43
N ILE A 43 5.42 4.58 6.50
CA ILE A 43 6.29 5.73 6.75
C ILE A 43 7.75 5.26 6.91
N ALA A 44 7.98 4.22 7.70
CA ALA A 44 9.29 3.64 7.88
C ALA A 44 9.90 3.16 6.55
N ALA A 45 9.15 2.40 5.77
CA ALA A 45 9.57 1.91 4.45
C ALA A 45 9.88 3.06 3.48
N SER A 46 9.06 4.09 3.45
CA SER A 46 9.27 5.27 2.60
C SER A 46 10.57 6.00 2.93
N ILE A 47 10.89 6.15 4.20
CA ILE A 47 12.10 6.87 4.63
C ILE A 47 13.34 5.99 4.44
N TRP A 48 13.39 4.82 5.08
CA TRP A 48 14.60 4.01 5.16
C TRP A 48 14.87 3.16 3.93
N SER A 49 13.82 2.71 3.23
CA SER A 49 14.02 1.83 2.08
C SER A 49 13.93 2.53 0.73
N LEU A 50 13.42 3.77 0.66
CA LEU A 50 13.26 4.51 -0.59
C LEU A 50 13.96 5.87 -0.58
N LEU A 51 13.61 6.79 0.36
CA LEU A 51 14.14 8.15 0.32
C LEU A 51 15.64 8.21 0.64
N ILE A 52 16.09 7.58 1.72
CA ILE A 52 17.50 7.58 2.10
C ILE A 52 18.36 6.95 0.99
N PRO A 53 18.08 5.73 0.48
CA PRO A 53 18.84 5.17 -0.63
C PRO A 53 18.81 6.00 -1.91
N ALA A 54 17.72 6.72 -2.18
CA ALA A 54 17.63 7.62 -3.33
C ALA A 54 18.56 8.83 -3.17
N ILE A 55 18.66 9.40 -1.96
CA ILE A 55 19.59 10.48 -1.64
C ILE A 55 21.02 9.99 -1.79
N ASP A 56 21.38 8.87 -1.15
CA ASP A 56 22.73 8.30 -1.20
C ASP A 56 23.16 7.98 -2.64
N ALA A 57 22.25 7.42 -3.43
CA ALA A 57 22.52 7.13 -4.85
C ALA A 57 22.71 8.37 -5.70
N ALA A 58 22.03 9.48 -5.40
CA ALA A 58 22.22 10.75 -6.09
C ALA A 58 23.57 11.39 -5.70
N GLU A 59 23.89 11.41 -4.42
CA GLU A 59 25.17 11.94 -3.91
C GLU A 59 26.37 11.15 -4.45
N ALA A 60 26.25 9.82 -4.55
CA ALA A 60 27.29 8.99 -5.16
C ALA A 60 27.57 9.32 -6.64
N ARG A 61 26.60 9.92 -7.35
CA ARG A 61 26.78 10.44 -8.72
C ARG A 61 27.29 11.88 -8.77
N GLY A 62 27.41 12.55 -7.63
CA GLY A 62 27.78 13.96 -7.56
C GLY A 62 26.59 14.93 -7.71
N ASP A 63 25.37 14.41 -7.65
CA ASP A 63 24.15 15.20 -7.68
C ASP A 63 23.78 15.73 -6.27
N ILE A 64 22.87 16.71 -6.22
CA ILE A 64 22.32 17.18 -4.94
C ILE A 64 21.25 16.17 -4.48
N GLY A 65 21.57 15.37 -3.47
CA GLY A 65 20.80 14.19 -3.04
C GLY A 65 19.32 14.43 -2.77
N TRP A 66 18.98 15.54 -2.12
CA TRP A 66 17.58 15.82 -1.76
C TRP A 66 16.68 16.18 -2.96
N ILE A 67 17.22 16.68 -4.07
CA ILE A 67 16.42 17.12 -5.23
C ILE A 67 15.64 15.95 -5.84
N PRO A 68 16.27 14.84 -6.27
CA PRO A 68 15.53 13.72 -6.84
C PRO A 68 14.61 13.03 -5.81
N ALA A 69 15.00 12.98 -4.55
CA ALA A 69 14.18 12.40 -3.48
C ALA A 69 12.90 13.22 -3.22
N ALA A 70 13.04 14.53 -3.03
CA ALA A 70 11.91 15.43 -2.81
C ALA A 70 11.04 15.55 -4.07
N GLY A 71 11.66 15.65 -5.25
CA GLY A 71 10.96 15.69 -6.54
C GLY A 71 10.15 14.43 -6.77
N GLY A 72 10.74 13.25 -6.55
CA GLY A 72 10.05 11.96 -6.65
C GLY A 72 8.89 11.83 -5.66
N PHE A 73 9.08 12.28 -4.43
CA PHE A 73 8.04 12.28 -3.41
C PHE A 73 6.84 13.16 -3.81
N VAL A 74 7.09 14.40 -4.22
CA VAL A 74 6.04 15.34 -4.66
C VAL A 74 5.31 14.81 -5.90
N LEU A 75 6.05 14.28 -6.88
CA LEU A 75 5.46 13.67 -8.08
C LEU A 75 4.61 12.43 -7.72
N GLY A 76 5.05 11.61 -6.78
CA GLY A 76 4.29 10.48 -6.29
C GLY A 76 2.97 10.89 -5.63
N VAL A 77 3.00 11.92 -4.77
CA VAL A 77 1.79 12.47 -4.16
C VAL A 77 0.85 13.06 -5.21
N ALA A 78 1.39 13.81 -6.17
CA ALA A 78 0.59 14.38 -7.27
C ALA A 78 -0.03 13.30 -8.15
N PHE A 79 0.72 12.22 -8.44
CA PHE A 79 0.23 11.08 -9.20
C PHE A 79 -0.91 10.36 -8.49
N LEU A 80 -0.77 10.09 -7.18
CA LEU A 80 -1.83 9.47 -6.40
C LEU A 80 -3.08 10.36 -6.31
N ALA A 81 -2.90 11.67 -6.08
CA ALA A 81 -4.01 12.62 -6.06
C ALA A 81 -4.72 12.72 -7.44
N LEU A 82 -3.98 12.54 -8.53
CA LEU A 82 -4.55 12.49 -9.87
C LEU A 82 -5.36 11.20 -10.09
N LEU A 83 -4.82 10.05 -9.69
CA LEU A 83 -5.53 8.77 -9.76
C LEU A 83 -6.82 8.79 -8.94
N ASP A 84 -6.77 9.37 -7.75
CA ASP A 84 -7.91 9.54 -6.86
C ASP A 84 -9.07 10.33 -7.52
N LYS A 85 -8.73 11.34 -8.32
CA LYS A 85 -9.72 12.13 -9.08
C LYS A 85 -10.21 11.47 -10.36
N LEU A 86 -9.36 10.69 -11.02
CA LEU A 86 -9.66 10.14 -12.34
C LEU A 86 -10.37 8.79 -12.29
N LEU A 87 -10.19 8.03 -11.21
CA LEU A 87 -10.72 6.68 -11.12
C LEU A 87 -11.88 6.63 -10.13
N PRO A 88 -13.01 6.02 -10.53
CA PRO A 88 -14.13 5.82 -9.63
C PRO A 88 -13.72 4.83 -8.54
N HIS A 89 -13.80 5.24 -7.27
CA HIS A 89 -13.48 4.41 -6.13
C HIS A 89 -14.34 4.77 -4.93
N GLN A 90 -14.35 3.95 -3.91
CA GLN A 90 -15.06 4.21 -2.67
C GLN A 90 -14.23 3.75 -1.49
N HIS A 91 -14.05 4.65 -0.52
CA HIS A 91 -13.44 4.32 0.75
C HIS A 91 -14.40 3.52 1.64
N ALA A 92 -13.85 2.64 2.47
CA ALA A 92 -14.65 1.79 3.36
C ALA A 92 -15.54 2.60 4.32
N ASP A 93 -15.07 3.79 4.71
CA ASP A 93 -15.74 4.69 5.65
C ASP A 93 -16.75 5.64 4.99
N SER A 94 -16.73 5.74 3.66
CA SER A 94 -17.62 6.61 2.89
C SER A 94 -18.84 5.84 2.37
N ASN A 95 -20.00 6.47 2.39
CA ASN A 95 -21.20 5.95 1.74
C ASN A 95 -21.40 6.56 0.33
N THR A 96 -20.56 7.50 -0.06
CA THR A 96 -20.59 8.16 -1.36
C THR A 96 -19.38 7.72 -2.18
N PRO A 97 -19.56 7.30 -3.44
CA PRO A 97 -18.45 7.06 -4.36
C PRO A 97 -17.72 8.37 -4.66
N GLU A 98 -16.42 8.29 -4.82
CA GLU A 98 -15.56 9.39 -5.21
C GLU A 98 -15.06 9.19 -6.65
N GLY A 99 -14.70 10.29 -7.33
CA GLY A 99 -14.30 10.27 -8.74
C GLY A 99 -15.48 10.40 -9.72
N PRO A 100 -15.31 9.97 -10.97
CA PRO A 100 -16.34 10.04 -11.99
C PRO A 100 -17.57 9.20 -11.64
N VAL A 101 -18.77 9.70 -11.95
CA VAL A 101 -20.02 8.97 -11.74
C VAL A 101 -20.01 7.69 -12.58
N CYS A 102 -20.22 6.55 -11.93
CA CYS A 102 -20.30 5.25 -12.59
C CYS A 102 -21.36 4.37 -11.91
N ASP A 103 -21.92 3.43 -12.66
CA ASP A 103 -22.92 2.47 -12.19
C ASP A 103 -22.29 1.18 -11.60
N LEU A 104 -21.05 1.28 -11.10
CA LEU A 104 -20.37 0.15 -10.50
C LEU A 104 -20.84 -0.06 -9.05
N ASP A 105 -20.98 -1.32 -8.67
CA ASP A 105 -21.33 -1.67 -7.29
C ASP A 105 -20.22 -1.35 -6.31
N LYS A 106 -20.58 -1.14 -5.04
CA LYS A 106 -19.67 -0.76 -3.96
C LYS A 106 -18.48 -1.70 -3.81
N THR A 107 -18.68 -3.01 -4.02
CA THR A 107 -17.61 -4.01 -3.91
C THR A 107 -16.56 -3.81 -5.01
N THR A 108 -17.00 -3.54 -6.24
CA THR A 108 -16.11 -3.26 -7.38
C THR A 108 -15.30 -1.99 -7.15
N LEU A 109 -15.94 -0.92 -6.67
CA LEU A 109 -15.26 0.34 -6.33
C LEU A 109 -14.21 0.16 -5.23
N LEU A 110 -14.50 -0.67 -4.22
CA LEU A 110 -13.56 -1.00 -3.17
C LEU A 110 -12.36 -1.80 -3.70
N VAL A 111 -12.60 -2.77 -4.60
CA VAL A 111 -11.51 -3.53 -5.26
C VAL A 111 -10.62 -2.59 -6.07
N PHE A 112 -11.20 -1.60 -6.77
CA PHE A 112 -10.41 -0.58 -7.47
C PHE A 112 -9.53 0.22 -6.50
N ALA A 113 -10.09 0.72 -5.40
CA ALA A 113 -9.33 1.48 -4.40
C ALA A 113 -8.13 0.68 -3.89
N VAL A 114 -8.34 -0.57 -3.47
CA VAL A 114 -7.27 -1.46 -2.99
C VAL A 114 -6.23 -1.73 -4.08
N THR A 115 -6.66 -1.97 -5.31
CA THR A 115 -5.75 -2.23 -6.44
C THR A 115 -4.86 -1.01 -6.71
N LEU A 116 -5.44 0.20 -6.71
CA LEU A 116 -4.69 1.44 -6.91
C LEU A 116 -3.60 1.67 -5.87
N HIS A 117 -3.87 1.34 -4.60
CA HIS A 117 -2.88 1.43 -3.53
C HIS A 117 -1.76 0.40 -3.70
N ASN A 118 -2.08 -0.81 -4.14
CA ASN A 118 -1.11 -1.89 -4.31
C ASN A 118 -0.18 -1.70 -5.53
N ILE A 119 -0.56 -0.92 -6.54
CA ILE A 119 0.29 -0.66 -7.72
C ILE A 119 1.60 0.05 -7.32
N PRO A 120 1.59 1.21 -6.64
CA PRO A 120 2.82 1.87 -6.19
C PRO A 120 3.68 1.00 -5.25
N GLU A 121 3.05 0.22 -4.38
CA GLU A 121 3.73 -0.71 -3.48
C GLU A 121 4.49 -1.79 -4.26
N GLY A 122 3.83 -2.45 -5.21
CA GLY A 122 4.46 -3.44 -6.08
C GLY A 122 5.58 -2.85 -6.94
N MET A 123 5.40 -1.63 -7.44
CA MET A 123 6.43 -0.91 -8.19
C MET A 123 7.65 -0.61 -7.32
N SER A 124 7.46 -0.18 -6.07
CA SER A 124 8.57 0.11 -5.15
C SER A 124 9.40 -1.13 -4.85
N VAL A 125 8.75 -2.28 -4.58
CA VAL A 125 9.43 -3.57 -4.39
C VAL A 125 10.19 -3.98 -5.65
N GLY A 126 9.54 -3.89 -6.81
CA GLY A 126 10.17 -4.24 -8.10
C GLY A 126 11.40 -3.40 -8.38
N LEU A 127 11.31 -2.08 -8.17
CA LEU A 127 12.39 -1.13 -8.43
C LEU A 127 13.58 -1.34 -7.48
N THR A 128 13.34 -1.53 -6.18
CA THR A 128 14.42 -1.75 -5.22
C THR A 128 15.18 -3.05 -5.49
N PHE A 129 14.50 -4.13 -5.84
CA PHE A 129 15.16 -5.36 -6.26
C PHE A 129 15.88 -5.23 -7.60
N ALA A 130 15.36 -4.47 -8.54
CA ALA A 130 16.04 -4.20 -9.79
C ALA A 130 17.33 -3.38 -9.56
N ALA A 131 17.27 -2.36 -8.72
CA ALA A 131 18.43 -1.56 -8.34
C ALA A 131 19.49 -2.42 -7.63
N ALA A 132 19.09 -3.26 -6.69
CA ALA A 132 19.98 -4.21 -6.02
C ALA A 132 20.66 -5.17 -7.00
N ALA A 133 19.93 -5.66 -8.01
CA ALA A 133 20.47 -6.53 -9.03
C ALA A 133 21.51 -5.84 -9.94
N LEU A 134 21.35 -4.55 -10.19
CA LEU A 134 22.32 -3.76 -10.98
C LEU A 134 23.62 -3.49 -10.22
N THR A 135 23.54 -3.29 -8.90
CA THR A 135 24.73 -3.04 -8.07
C THR A 135 25.43 -4.33 -7.64
N GLY A 136 24.70 -5.45 -7.54
CA GLY A 136 25.20 -6.70 -6.98
C GLY A 136 25.52 -6.63 -5.48
N ASP A 137 25.14 -5.54 -4.80
CA ASP A 137 25.43 -5.30 -3.39
C ASP A 137 24.51 -6.13 -2.49
N PRO A 138 25.06 -7.01 -1.62
CA PRO A 138 24.26 -7.77 -0.66
C PRO A 138 23.44 -6.91 0.29
N LEU A 139 23.92 -5.71 0.64
CA LEU A 139 23.22 -4.78 1.51
C LEU A 139 21.97 -4.22 0.82
N ALA A 140 22.07 -3.88 -0.48
CA ALA A 140 20.93 -3.45 -1.28
C ALA A 140 19.86 -4.54 -1.40
N TYR A 141 20.26 -5.82 -1.55
CA TYR A 141 19.32 -6.94 -1.52
C TYR A 141 18.62 -7.11 -0.18
N SER A 142 19.35 -6.93 0.93
CA SER A 142 18.74 -7.04 2.26
C SER A 142 17.74 -5.91 2.53
N ALA A 143 18.05 -4.70 2.07
CA ALA A 143 17.13 -3.55 2.15
C ALA A 143 15.86 -3.77 1.30
N ALA A 144 16.00 -4.27 0.07
CA ALA A 144 14.88 -4.63 -0.79
C ALA A 144 14.01 -5.75 -0.19
N ALA A 145 14.62 -6.74 0.46
CA ALA A 145 13.92 -7.81 1.16
C ALA A 145 13.16 -7.28 2.38
N ALA A 146 13.76 -6.40 3.16
CA ALA A 146 13.12 -5.75 4.31
C ALA A 146 11.89 -4.94 3.87
N LEU A 147 11.99 -4.18 2.76
CA LEU A 147 10.86 -3.47 2.17
C LEU A 147 9.73 -4.42 1.78
N ALA A 148 10.04 -5.50 1.07
CA ALA A 148 9.04 -6.49 0.64
C ALA A 148 8.34 -7.16 1.84
N ILE A 149 9.09 -7.50 2.89
CA ILE A 149 8.55 -8.08 4.13
C ILE A 149 7.65 -7.05 4.82
N GLY A 150 8.09 -5.80 4.96
CA GLY A 150 7.30 -4.73 5.57
C GLY A 150 5.97 -4.51 4.85
N ILE A 151 6.00 -4.38 3.52
CA ILE A 151 4.80 -4.25 2.69
C ILE A 151 3.91 -5.50 2.79
N GLY A 152 4.49 -6.70 2.79
CA GLY A 152 3.73 -7.92 2.97
C GLY A 152 3.00 -7.98 4.31
N ILE A 153 3.67 -7.63 5.40
CA ILE A 153 3.08 -7.65 6.74
C ILE A 153 1.98 -6.59 6.89
N GLN A 154 2.18 -5.38 6.37
CA GLN A 154 1.18 -4.31 6.48
C GLN A 154 -0.11 -4.60 5.68
N ASN A 155 -0.01 -5.38 4.60
CA ASN A 155 -1.15 -5.72 3.77
C ASN A 155 -2.12 -6.71 4.46
N ILE A 156 -1.67 -7.47 5.46
CA ILE A 156 -2.55 -8.38 6.23
C ILE A 156 -3.63 -7.61 7.00
N PRO A 157 -3.32 -6.58 7.81
CA PRO A 157 -4.30 -5.87 8.63
C PRO A 157 -5.33 -5.05 7.83
N VAL A 158 -4.96 -4.54 6.65
CA VAL A 158 -5.83 -3.66 5.86
C VAL A 158 -7.16 -4.33 5.51
N TYR A 159 -7.17 -5.63 5.31
CA TYR A 159 -8.39 -6.37 4.99
C TYR A 159 -9.31 -6.64 6.19
N PHE A 160 -8.80 -6.59 7.42
CA PHE A 160 -9.63 -6.74 8.63
C PHE A 160 -10.57 -5.55 8.81
N SER A 161 -10.18 -4.35 8.40
CA SER A 161 -10.99 -3.14 8.59
C SER A 161 -12.15 -3.03 7.58
N HIS A 162 -12.10 -3.73 6.46
CA HIS A 162 -13.05 -3.60 5.35
C HIS A 162 -14.27 -4.51 5.46
N THR A 163 -14.27 -5.46 6.39
CA THR A 163 -15.33 -6.50 6.48
C THR A 163 -16.55 -6.07 7.30
N GLU A 164 -16.47 -4.99 8.04
CA GLU A 164 -17.46 -4.65 9.09
C GLU A 164 -18.85 -4.20 8.61
N LYS A 165 -19.03 -3.84 7.34
CA LYS A 165 -20.28 -3.17 6.91
C LYS A 165 -21.35 -4.04 6.26
N LYS A 166 -21.20 -5.37 6.22
CA LYS A 166 -22.21 -6.24 5.58
C LYS A 166 -23.40 -6.64 6.47
N THR A 167 -23.40 -6.30 7.74
CA THR A 167 -24.44 -6.76 8.69
C THR A 167 -25.43 -5.69 9.19
N ALA A 168 -25.32 -4.46 8.76
CA ALA A 168 -26.38 -3.49 9.03
C ALA A 168 -27.50 -3.65 7.99
N ILE A 169 -28.33 -4.66 8.14
CA ILE A 169 -29.68 -4.68 7.56
C ILE A 169 -30.48 -3.64 8.34
N PRO A 170 -31.04 -2.60 7.72
CA PRO A 170 -32.01 -1.75 8.38
C PRO A 170 -33.20 -2.64 8.72
N GLN A 171 -33.49 -2.84 9.98
CA GLN A 171 -34.78 -3.33 10.43
C GLN A 171 -35.71 -2.12 10.50
N ASP A 172 -36.21 -1.69 9.35
CA ASP A 172 -37.35 -0.80 9.30
C ASP A 172 -38.54 -1.58 8.82
N ILE A 173 -39.39 -1.90 9.80
CA ILE A 173 -40.82 -2.22 9.62
C ILE A 173 -41.59 -0.93 9.70
#